data_15ae758502c397ff3446c0a76f52ce30
#
_entry.id   15ae758502c397ff3446c0a76f52ce30
#
_cell.length_a   1.000
_cell.length_b   1.000
_cell.length_c   1.000
_cell.angle_alpha   90.00
_cell.angle_beta   90.00
_cell.angle_gamma   90.00
#
_symmetry.space_group_name_H-M   'P 1'
#
loop_
_entity.id
_entity.type
_entity.pdbx_description
1 polymer ?
#
loop_
_entity_poly.entity_id
_entity_poly.type
_entity_poly.pdbx_seq_one_letter_code
_entity_poly.pdbx_strand_id
1 'polypeptide(L)'
;MGITRANRFILITVASFLLPLAIPGVGLDWLYFFVFVIVLFAWFLLKWDAVKRMTEKSGWFESVAGLLAIGAIYAYKAYVHKPVGILDLLVIFLASVVVSFGFGSLKKFWVPAAFGIVLLAGYQIENYFPNYVALQDWLAGVMVTLLNALGIKASANGHLISMVLPNGKIQLLDIDIDCTGLQGILAFGMVATMAILVDTKLRLRRLLPILAIGFIGAFLVNIVRLLVIFLTFFFFGVDAGNAMHAYFGYSVFFVWVLAFWAIAFKYLVPKQPILTPGVPVSSPPQLA
;
A
#
# COMPACT_ATOMS: atom_id res chain seq x y z
N MET A 1 36.95 7.65 -3.26
CA MET A 1 35.62 8.07 -3.77
C MET A 1 34.65 8.11 -2.60
N GLY A 2 34.19 9.29 -2.15
CA GLY A 2 33.31 9.40 -0.97
C GLY A 2 31.87 9.00 -1.33
N ILE A 3 31.20 8.28 -0.43
CA ILE A 3 29.76 7.94 -0.60
C ILE A 3 28.96 9.23 -0.63
N THR A 4 28.15 9.44 -1.70
CA THR A 4 27.27 10.62 -1.79
C THR A 4 26.20 10.55 -0.68
N ARG A 5 25.65 11.70 -0.26
CA ARG A 5 24.60 11.74 0.78
C ARG A 5 23.35 10.96 0.38
N ALA A 6 22.98 11.03 -0.90
CA ALA A 6 21.87 10.25 -1.42
C ALA A 6 22.10 8.74 -1.28
N ASN A 7 23.31 8.27 -1.59
CA ASN A 7 23.70 6.87 -1.42
C ASN A 7 23.76 6.48 0.06
N ARG A 8 24.28 7.37 0.92
CA ARG A 8 24.30 7.18 2.39
C ARG A 8 22.87 7.04 2.92
N PHE A 9 21.95 7.88 2.47
CA PHE A 9 20.56 7.80 2.87
C PHE A 9 19.90 6.48 2.47
N ILE A 10 20.09 6.02 1.23
CA ILE A 10 19.60 4.71 0.79
C ILE A 10 20.18 3.61 1.66
N LEU A 11 21.48 3.63 1.87
CA LEU A 11 22.17 2.61 2.68
C LEU A 11 21.61 2.53 4.10
N ILE A 12 21.45 3.68 4.76
CA ILE A 12 20.90 3.74 6.12
C ILE A 12 19.45 3.25 6.14
N THR A 13 18.62 3.71 5.20
CA THR A 13 17.21 3.32 5.15
C THR A 13 17.05 1.82 4.90
N VAL A 14 17.75 1.28 3.91
CA VAL A 14 17.71 -0.15 3.59
C VAL A 14 18.26 -0.99 4.74
N ALA A 15 19.42 -0.62 5.29
CA ALA A 15 19.99 -1.33 6.43
C ALA A 15 19.05 -1.32 7.63
N SER A 16 18.45 -0.15 7.94
CA SER A 16 17.47 -0.04 9.03
C SER A 16 16.21 -0.90 8.78
N PHE A 17 15.69 -0.94 7.56
CA PHE A 17 14.50 -1.75 7.24
C PHE A 17 14.77 -3.27 7.27
N LEU A 18 16.00 -3.69 6.98
CA LEU A 18 16.40 -5.10 7.02
C LEU A 18 16.85 -5.55 8.42
N LEU A 19 17.13 -4.62 9.32
CA LEU A 19 17.63 -4.92 10.66
C LEU A 19 16.73 -5.87 11.47
N PRO A 20 15.37 -5.81 11.39
CA PRO A 20 14.50 -6.75 12.08
C PRO A 20 14.77 -8.21 11.74
N LEU A 21 15.23 -8.48 10.51
CA LEU A 21 15.56 -9.85 10.09
C LEU A 21 16.78 -10.44 10.82
N ALA A 22 17.63 -9.58 11.38
CA ALA A 22 18.83 -9.97 12.10
C ALA A 22 18.65 -9.97 13.63
N ILE A 23 17.55 -9.41 14.15
CA ILE A 23 17.31 -9.31 15.60
C ILE A 23 16.36 -10.44 16.04
N PRO A 24 16.79 -11.39 16.88
CA PRO A 24 15.92 -12.44 17.39
C PRO A 24 14.70 -11.86 18.11
N GLY A 25 13.51 -12.40 17.83
CA GLY A 25 12.25 -11.98 18.45
C GLY A 25 11.61 -10.71 17.89
N VAL A 26 12.26 -10.05 16.91
CA VAL A 26 11.67 -8.91 16.18
C VAL A 26 11.20 -9.39 14.82
N GLY A 27 9.88 -9.37 14.58
CA GLY A 27 9.27 -9.67 13.30
C GLY A 27 9.01 -8.41 12.47
N LEU A 28 8.53 -8.61 11.24
CA LEU A 28 8.00 -7.56 10.37
C LEU A 28 6.51 -7.81 10.13
N ASP A 29 5.73 -6.75 10.12
CA ASP A 29 4.40 -6.78 9.51
C ASP A 29 4.59 -6.71 7.99
N TRP A 30 4.65 -7.88 7.36
CA TRP A 30 5.09 -8.04 5.96
C TRP A 30 4.23 -7.26 4.97
N LEU A 31 2.90 -7.24 5.16
CA LEU A 31 2.00 -6.57 4.24
C LEU A 31 2.32 -5.07 4.20
N TYR A 32 2.29 -4.43 5.35
CA TYR A 32 2.54 -2.99 5.46
C TYR A 32 3.97 -2.62 5.13
N PHE A 33 4.92 -3.50 5.47
CA PHE A 33 6.32 -3.34 5.08
C PHE A 33 6.48 -3.29 3.55
N PHE A 34 5.94 -4.25 2.83
CA PHE A 34 6.04 -4.27 1.36
C PHE A 34 5.35 -3.07 0.72
N VAL A 35 4.14 -2.73 1.17
CA VAL A 35 3.41 -1.57 0.64
C VAL A 35 4.22 -0.29 0.86
N PHE A 36 4.74 -0.08 2.06
CA PHE A 36 5.54 1.11 2.38
C PHE A 36 6.84 1.17 1.55
N VAL A 37 7.56 0.06 1.44
CA VAL A 37 8.80 -0.03 0.66
C VAL A 37 8.56 0.19 -0.83
N ILE A 38 7.52 -0.41 -1.42
CA ILE A 38 7.20 -0.22 -2.84
C ILE A 38 6.92 1.25 -3.14
N VAL A 39 6.14 1.91 -2.29
CA VAL A 39 5.80 3.31 -2.48
C VAL A 39 7.00 4.22 -2.26
N LEU A 40 7.82 3.97 -1.25
CA LEU A 40 9.08 4.67 -1.07
C LEU A 40 9.98 4.53 -2.29
N PHE A 41 10.12 3.32 -2.81
CA PHE A 41 10.93 3.05 -3.99
C PHE A 41 10.40 3.79 -5.23
N ALA A 42 9.10 3.75 -5.47
CA ALA A 42 8.46 4.49 -6.56
C ALA A 42 8.69 6.01 -6.42
N TRP A 43 8.51 6.56 -5.22
CA TRP A 43 8.79 7.97 -4.97
C TRP A 43 10.26 8.31 -5.19
N PHE A 44 11.16 7.43 -4.77
CA PHE A 44 12.60 7.59 -5.00
C PHE A 44 12.94 7.63 -6.48
N LEU A 45 12.40 6.71 -7.29
CA LEU A 45 12.63 6.70 -8.73
C LEU A 45 12.20 8.03 -9.37
N LEU A 46 11.04 8.57 -8.95
CA LEU A 46 10.48 9.81 -9.48
C LEU A 46 11.24 11.07 -9.02
N LYS A 47 11.80 11.06 -7.82
CA LYS A 47 12.43 12.25 -7.20
C LYS A 47 13.94 12.11 -7.00
N TRP A 48 14.55 11.07 -7.58
CA TRP A 48 15.97 10.77 -7.38
C TRP A 48 16.92 11.94 -7.68
N ASP A 49 16.69 12.65 -8.79
CA ASP A 49 17.53 13.79 -9.14
C ASP A 49 17.34 14.98 -8.19
N ALA A 50 16.17 15.14 -7.62
CA ALA A 50 15.93 16.12 -6.58
C ALA A 50 16.67 15.76 -5.29
N VAL A 51 16.63 14.48 -4.88
CA VAL A 51 17.36 13.98 -3.70
C VAL A 51 18.87 14.10 -3.87
N LYS A 52 19.42 13.79 -5.05
CA LYS A 52 20.85 13.98 -5.34
C LYS A 52 21.30 15.43 -5.20
N ARG A 53 20.46 16.36 -5.60
CA ARG A 53 20.76 17.82 -5.57
C ARG A 53 20.59 18.45 -4.19
N MET A 54 20.19 17.66 -3.19
CA MET A 54 20.05 18.20 -1.82
C MET A 54 21.42 18.59 -1.24
N THR A 55 21.51 19.83 -0.81
CA THR A 55 22.74 20.43 -0.24
C THR A 55 22.75 20.41 1.28
N GLU A 56 21.58 20.18 1.89
CA GLU A 56 21.44 20.12 3.36
C GLU A 56 22.38 19.08 3.95
N LYS A 57 22.95 19.43 5.09
CA LYS A 57 23.87 18.56 5.84
C LYS A 57 23.28 18.30 7.21
N SER A 58 23.27 17.05 7.60
CA SER A 58 23.02 16.70 9.00
C SER A 58 24.22 17.12 9.85
N GLY A 59 23.94 17.80 10.96
CA GLY A 59 24.92 17.99 12.04
C GLY A 59 25.17 16.69 12.79
N TRP A 60 26.25 16.69 13.62
CA TRP A 60 26.54 15.49 14.42
C TRP A 60 25.40 15.15 15.39
N PHE A 61 24.81 16.17 16.02
CA PHE A 61 23.68 16.03 16.94
C PHE A 61 22.46 15.39 16.26
N GLU A 62 22.10 15.87 15.07
CA GLU A 62 20.97 15.34 14.28
C GLU A 62 21.22 13.89 13.87
N SER A 63 22.46 13.57 13.46
CA SER A 63 22.85 12.21 13.12
C SER A 63 22.75 11.26 14.32
N VAL A 64 23.22 11.68 15.48
CA VAL A 64 23.12 10.90 16.72
C VAL A 64 21.65 10.74 17.13
N ALA A 65 20.87 11.81 17.12
CA ALA A 65 19.45 11.77 17.46
C ALA A 65 18.66 10.80 16.56
N GLY A 66 18.91 10.84 15.26
CA GLY A 66 18.26 9.92 14.32
C GLY A 66 18.67 8.45 14.55
N LEU A 67 19.97 8.18 14.79
CA LEU A 67 20.44 6.82 15.10
C LEU A 67 19.87 6.31 16.43
N LEU A 68 19.80 7.16 17.44
CA LEU A 68 19.17 6.81 18.72
C LEU A 68 17.69 6.50 18.57
N ALA A 69 16.96 7.26 17.74
CA ALA A 69 15.55 6.97 17.46
C ALA A 69 15.36 5.59 16.80
N ILE A 70 16.18 5.24 15.80
CA ILE A 70 16.18 3.92 15.18
C ILE A 70 16.50 2.84 16.21
N GLY A 71 17.58 3.01 16.98
CA GLY A 71 18.01 2.06 18.01
C GLY A 71 16.95 1.84 19.09
N ALA A 72 16.29 2.93 19.55
CA ALA A 72 15.25 2.86 20.55
C ALA A 72 14.02 2.06 20.08
N ILE A 73 13.62 2.21 18.81
CA ILE A 73 12.53 1.42 18.25
C ILE A 73 12.88 -0.07 18.30
N TYR A 74 14.06 -0.46 17.83
CA TYR A 74 14.45 -1.87 17.82
C TYR A 74 14.65 -2.44 19.23
N ALA A 75 15.25 -1.68 20.14
CA ALA A 75 15.36 -2.08 21.54
C ALA A 75 13.99 -2.31 22.18
N TYR A 76 13.04 -1.38 21.94
CA TYR A 76 11.68 -1.53 22.44
C TYR A 76 10.98 -2.75 21.82
N LYS A 77 11.09 -2.97 20.49
CA LYS A 77 10.46 -4.11 19.82
C LYS A 77 11.03 -5.45 20.26
N ALA A 78 12.35 -5.52 20.45
CA ALA A 78 13.01 -6.70 21.02
C ALA A 78 12.53 -6.98 22.44
N TYR A 79 12.35 -5.94 23.26
CA TYR A 79 11.85 -6.07 24.63
C TYR A 79 10.41 -6.56 24.69
N VAL A 80 9.50 -6.03 23.85
CA VAL A 80 8.08 -6.37 23.87
C VAL A 80 7.72 -7.57 22.98
N HIS A 81 8.69 -8.14 22.24
CA HIS A 81 8.49 -9.24 21.28
C HIS A 81 7.37 -8.97 20.26
N LYS A 82 7.25 -7.73 19.78
CA LYS A 82 6.25 -7.34 18.77
C LYS A 82 6.90 -7.03 17.43
N PRO A 83 6.20 -7.29 16.31
CA PRO A 83 6.70 -6.94 15.00
C PRO A 83 6.85 -5.42 14.82
N VAL A 84 7.74 -5.03 13.91
CA VAL A 84 7.87 -3.66 13.43
C VAL A 84 6.66 -3.34 12.55
N GLY A 85 5.83 -2.42 12.98
CA GLY A 85 4.63 -1.99 12.28
C GLY A 85 4.82 -0.68 11.51
N ILE A 86 3.73 -0.14 10.97
CA ILE A 86 3.74 1.05 10.10
C ILE A 86 4.32 2.28 10.80
N LEU A 87 3.91 2.54 12.05
CA LEU A 87 4.41 3.69 12.81
C LEU A 87 5.92 3.62 12.97
N ASP A 88 6.43 2.43 13.28
CA ASP A 88 7.86 2.21 13.45
C ASP A 88 8.60 2.45 12.13
N LEU A 89 8.09 1.91 11.01
CA LEU A 89 8.67 2.11 9.67
C LEU A 89 8.70 3.60 9.28
N LEU A 90 7.62 4.32 9.57
CA LEU A 90 7.55 5.76 9.32
C LEU A 90 8.60 6.53 10.15
N VAL A 91 8.72 6.22 11.45
CA VAL A 91 9.71 6.87 12.32
C VAL A 91 11.15 6.50 11.88
N ILE A 92 11.41 5.24 11.55
CA ILE A 92 12.71 4.78 11.02
C ILE A 92 13.07 5.53 9.73
N PHE A 93 12.11 5.67 8.82
CA PHE A 93 12.29 6.43 7.58
C PHE A 93 12.65 7.89 7.85
N LEU A 94 11.85 8.59 8.68
CA LEU A 94 12.10 9.99 9.05
C LEU A 94 13.42 10.17 9.77
N ALA A 95 13.78 9.24 10.68
CA ALA A 95 15.07 9.22 11.35
C ALA A 95 16.23 9.04 10.36
N SER A 96 16.08 8.19 9.34
CA SER A 96 17.07 8.01 8.26
C SER A 96 17.27 9.29 7.43
N VAL A 97 16.18 10.05 7.19
CA VAL A 97 16.25 11.38 6.57
C VAL A 97 17.05 12.34 7.45
N VAL A 98 16.76 12.38 8.75
CA VAL A 98 17.47 13.26 9.71
C VAL A 98 18.96 12.91 9.78
N VAL A 99 19.31 11.62 9.87
CA VAL A 99 20.71 11.16 9.86
C VAL A 99 21.46 11.61 8.62
N SER A 100 20.79 11.65 7.47
CA SER A 100 21.45 11.91 6.18
C SER A 100 21.47 13.39 5.78
N PHE A 101 20.39 14.12 6.07
CA PHE A 101 20.13 15.48 5.58
C PHE A 101 19.78 16.50 6.67
N GLY A 102 19.57 16.07 7.93
CA GLY A 102 19.19 16.93 9.05
C GLY A 102 17.67 17.21 9.12
N PHE A 103 17.23 17.82 10.25
CA PHE A 103 15.82 18.11 10.51
C PHE A 103 15.20 19.08 9.46
N GLY A 104 15.96 20.05 8.97
CA GLY A 104 15.49 21.01 7.99
C GLY A 104 15.01 20.40 6.66
N SER A 105 15.47 19.18 6.36
CA SER A 105 15.11 18.45 5.15
C SER A 105 13.78 17.71 5.25
N LEU A 106 13.23 17.45 6.45
CA LEU A 106 12.00 16.68 6.64
C LEU A 106 10.84 17.20 5.79
N LYS A 107 10.72 18.52 5.65
CA LYS A 107 9.70 19.13 4.79
C LYS A 107 9.80 18.73 3.31
N LYS A 108 10.96 18.30 2.83
CA LYS A 108 11.14 17.83 1.44
C LYS A 108 10.69 16.37 1.25
N PHE A 109 10.59 15.64 2.36
CA PHE A 109 10.11 14.26 2.40
C PHE A 109 8.67 14.15 2.89
N TRP A 110 7.90 15.26 2.83
CA TRP A 110 6.52 15.28 3.32
C TRP A 110 5.59 14.29 2.58
N VAL A 111 5.86 14.02 1.29
CA VAL A 111 5.04 13.09 0.50
C VAL A 111 5.11 11.66 1.04
N PRO A 112 6.29 11.02 1.17
CA PRO A 112 6.37 9.70 1.79
C PRO A 112 5.97 9.70 3.27
N ALA A 113 6.18 10.82 3.99
CA ALA A 113 5.69 10.94 5.37
C ALA A 113 4.16 10.97 5.43
N ALA A 114 3.50 11.75 4.58
CA ALA A 114 2.03 11.78 4.47
C ALA A 114 1.48 10.41 4.08
N PHE A 115 2.16 9.70 3.19
CA PHE A 115 1.79 8.34 2.83
C PHE A 115 1.86 7.39 4.04
N GLY A 116 2.94 7.43 4.82
CA GLY A 116 3.04 6.65 6.04
C GLY A 116 1.92 6.96 7.06
N ILE A 117 1.52 8.25 7.15
CA ILE A 117 0.40 8.68 8.00
C ILE A 117 -0.93 8.11 7.47
N VAL A 118 -1.17 8.13 6.17
CA VAL A 118 -2.38 7.55 5.56
C VAL A 118 -2.42 6.04 5.76
N LEU A 119 -1.28 5.35 5.61
CA LEU A 119 -1.14 3.93 5.95
C LEU A 119 -1.50 3.65 7.40
N LEU A 120 -0.94 4.44 8.33
CA LEU A 120 -1.22 4.30 9.75
C LEU A 120 -2.69 4.55 10.05
N ALA A 121 -3.32 5.57 9.46
CA ALA A 121 -4.73 5.84 9.61
C ALA A 121 -5.58 4.68 9.08
N GLY A 122 -5.23 4.10 7.92
CA GLY A 122 -5.88 2.92 7.36
C GLY A 122 -5.81 1.72 8.32
N TYR A 123 -4.62 1.44 8.86
CA TYR A 123 -4.43 0.39 9.86
C TYR A 123 -5.28 0.61 11.12
N GLN A 124 -5.37 1.86 11.61
CA GLN A 124 -6.20 2.18 12.77
C GLN A 124 -7.70 2.04 12.47
N ILE A 125 -8.16 2.47 11.30
CA ILE A 125 -9.53 2.28 10.86
C ILE A 125 -9.87 0.79 10.82
N GLU A 126 -9.00 -0.05 10.26
CA GLU A 126 -9.17 -1.50 10.20
C GLU A 126 -9.33 -2.12 11.58
N ASN A 127 -8.52 -1.70 12.56
CA ASN A 127 -8.53 -2.29 13.90
C ASN A 127 -9.64 -1.76 14.82
N TYR A 128 -10.18 -0.56 14.56
CA TYR A 128 -11.12 0.11 15.46
C TYR A 128 -12.50 0.39 14.85
N PHE A 129 -12.77 -0.06 13.61
CA PHE A 129 -14.06 0.20 12.98
C PHE A 129 -15.13 -0.80 13.49
N PRO A 130 -16.19 -0.36 14.21
CA PRO A 130 -17.11 -1.27 14.90
C PRO A 130 -18.10 -2.00 14.00
N ASN A 131 -18.16 -1.70 12.70
CA ASN A 131 -19.19 -2.19 11.78
C ASN A 131 -18.70 -3.23 10.75
N TYR A 132 -17.58 -3.92 11.02
CA TYR A 132 -17.11 -4.98 10.12
C TYR A 132 -18.10 -6.11 9.96
N VAL A 133 -18.78 -6.46 11.05
CA VAL A 133 -19.76 -7.56 11.05
C VAL A 133 -20.85 -7.33 10.01
N ALA A 134 -21.38 -6.11 9.90
CA ALA A 134 -22.40 -5.82 8.90
C ALA A 134 -21.87 -5.95 7.46
N LEU A 135 -20.63 -5.57 7.22
CA LEU A 135 -19.99 -5.74 5.90
C LEU A 135 -19.69 -7.22 5.60
N GLN A 136 -19.21 -7.97 6.59
CA GLN A 136 -18.98 -9.42 6.49
C GLN A 136 -20.29 -10.15 6.19
N ASP A 137 -21.37 -9.86 6.93
CA ASP A 137 -22.70 -10.45 6.74
C ASP A 137 -23.27 -10.13 5.36
N TRP A 138 -23.10 -8.90 4.90
CA TRP A 138 -23.53 -8.48 3.56
C TRP A 138 -22.76 -9.24 2.48
N LEU A 139 -21.42 -9.35 2.60
CA LEU A 139 -20.59 -10.12 1.68
C LEU A 139 -20.94 -11.61 1.69
N ALA A 140 -21.23 -12.19 2.86
CA ALA A 140 -21.69 -13.56 2.96
C ALA A 140 -22.99 -13.76 2.16
N GLY A 141 -23.94 -12.84 2.27
CA GLY A 141 -25.17 -12.85 1.47
C GLY A 141 -24.91 -12.79 -0.04
N VAL A 142 -23.99 -11.91 -0.46
CA VAL A 142 -23.56 -11.82 -1.87
C VAL A 142 -22.93 -13.14 -2.35
N MET A 143 -22.01 -13.72 -1.57
CA MET A 143 -21.35 -14.97 -1.90
C MET A 143 -22.34 -16.13 -2.00
N VAL A 144 -23.26 -16.27 -1.05
CA VAL A 144 -24.32 -17.29 -1.07
C VAL A 144 -25.19 -17.13 -2.32
N THR A 145 -25.56 -15.92 -2.68
CA THR A 145 -26.34 -15.66 -3.89
C THR A 145 -25.58 -16.12 -5.14
N LEU A 146 -24.30 -15.79 -5.27
CA LEU A 146 -23.47 -16.18 -6.40
C LEU A 146 -23.25 -17.70 -6.45
N LEU A 147 -22.98 -18.33 -5.32
CA LEU A 147 -22.77 -19.80 -5.24
C LEU A 147 -24.04 -20.54 -5.62
N ASN A 148 -25.19 -20.14 -5.11
CA ASN A 148 -26.49 -20.73 -5.46
C ASN A 148 -26.84 -20.52 -6.95
N ALA A 149 -26.52 -19.37 -7.54
CA ALA A 149 -26.67 -19.12 -8.98
C ALA A 149 -25.80 -20.06 -9.84
N LEU A 150 -24.64 -20.50 -9.28
CA LEU A 150 -23.78 -21.51 -9.92
C LEU A 150 -24.19 -22.95 -9.62
N GLY A 151 -25.33 -23.17 -8.94
CA GLY A 151 -25.84 -24.50 -8.59
C GLY A 151 -25.20 -25.14 -7.36
N ILE A 152 -24.38 -24.40 -6.60
CA ILE A 152 -23.76 -24.84 -5.36
C ILE A 152 -24.65 -24.49 -4.19
N LYS A 153 -25.13 -25.50 -3.46
CA LYS A 153 -26.00 -25.29 -2.29
C LYS A 153 -25.21 -24.62 -1.16
N ALA A 154 -25.51 -23.35 -0.89
CA ALA A 154 -24.91 -22.58 0.16
C ALA A 154 -25.96 -21.79 0.96
N SER A 155 -25.69 -21.56 2.23
CA SER A 155 -26.49 -20.70 3.13
C SER A 155 -25.57 -19.91 4.03
N ALA A 156 -26.02 -18.73 4.49
CA ALA A 156 -25.27 -17.89 5.42
C ALA A 156 -26.01 -17.76 6.74
N ASN A 157 -25.27 -17.74 7.84
CA ASN A 157 -25.72 -17.34 9.16
C ASN A 157 -24.74 -16.27 9.68
N GLY A 158 -25.12 -15.00 9.51
CA GLY A 158 -24.17 -13.89 9.65
C GLY A 158 -23.04 -14.00 8.61
N HIS A 159 -21.81 -13.90 9.06
CA HIS A 159 -20.59 -14.00 8.21
C HIS A 159 -20.12 -15.44 7.95
N LEU A 160 -20.76 -16.44 8.61
CA LEU A 160 -20.47 -17.86 8.39
C LEU A 160 -21.27 -18.40 7.20
N ILE A 161 -20.59 -18.95 6.22
CA ILE A 161 -21.18 -19.61 5.05
C ILE A 161 -21.07 -21.12 5.22
N SER A 162 -22.20 -21.81 5.11
CA SER A 162 -22.30 -23.27 5.03
C SER A 162 -22.44 -23.67 3.56
N MET A 163 -21.54 -24.47 3.04
CA MET A 163 -21.54 -24.94 1.66
C MET A 163 -21.57 -26.48 1.62
N VAL A 164 -22.46 -27.06 0.82
CA VAL A 164 -22.54 -28.51 0.64
C VAL A 164 -21.57 -28.92 -0.47
N LEU A 165 -20.54 -29.67 -0.09
CA LEU A 165 -19.52 -30.17 -1.02
C LEU A 165 -20.07 -31.31 -1.91
N PRO A 166 -19.41 -31.66 -3.03
CA PRO A 166 -19.82 -32.75 -3.92
C PRO A 166 -19.91 -34.11 -3.23
N ASN A 167 -19.17 -34.32 -2.14
CA ASN A 167 -19.19 -35.54 -1.32
C ASN A 167 -20.32 -35.56 -0.26
N GLY A 168 -21.20 -34.57 -0.27
CA GLY A 168 -22.31 -34.39 0.66
C GLY A 168 -21.93 -33.84 2.05
N LYS A 169 -20.65 -33.57 2.30
CA LYS A 169 -20.20 -32.93 3.54
C LYS A 169 -20.51 -31.46 3.53
N ILE A 170 -20.77 -30.90 4.72
CA ILE A 170 -20.93 -29.45 4.89
C ILE A 170 -19.58 -28.85 5.25
N GLN A 171 -19.15 -27.88 4.48
CA GLN A 171 -17.98 -27.05 4.76
C GLN A 171 -18.46 -25.73 5.33
N LEU A 172 -17.94 -25.35 6.51
CA LEU A 172 -18.13 -24.02 7.10
C LEU A 172 -16.94 -23.14 6.70
N LEU A 173 -17.23 -21.96 6.20
CA LEU A 173 -16.26 -20.95 5.78
C LEU A 173 -16.63 -19.63 6.42
N ASP A 174 -15.66 -19.00 7.04
CA ASP A 174 -15.82 -17.68 7.67
C ASP A 174 -15.37 -16.58 6.69
N ILE A 175 -16.17 -15.52 6.58
CA ILE A 175 -15.72 -14.29 5.93
C ILE A 175 -15.06 -13.42 7.00
N ASP A 176 -13.77 -13.63 7.23
CA ASP A 176 -12.96 -12.84 8.13
C ASP A 176 -12.79 -11.38 7.62
N ILE A 177 -12.32 -10.50 8.50
CA ILE A 177 -12.04 -9.08 8.19
C ILE A 177 -11.15 -8.95 6.96
N ASP A 178 -10.12 -9.77 6.85
CA ASP A 178 -9.20 -9.81 5.71
C ASP A 178 -9.88 -10.18 4.39
N CYS A 179 -11.06 -10.80 4.46
CA CYS A 179 -11.88 -11.16 3.32
C CYS A 179 -12.81 -10.03 2.85
N THR A 180 -12.99 -8.97 3.63
CA THR A 180 -13.90 -7.86 3.29
C THR A 180 -13.40 -7.02 2.10
N GLY A 181 -12.12 -7.13 1.76
CA GLY A 181 -11.48 -6.31 0.72
C GLY A 181 -11.14 -4.90 1.17
N LEU A 182 -11.39 -4.57 2.44
CA LEU A 182 -11.10 -3.24 2.98
C LEU A 182 -9.61 -2.90 2.88
N GLN A 183 -8.73 -3.85 3.19
CA GLN A 183 -7.27 -3.69 3.00
C GLN A 183 -6.92 -3.34 1.56
N GLY A 184 -7.58 -4.00 0.61
CA GLY A 184 -7.41 -3.73 -0.81
C GLY A 184 -7.89 -2.34 -1.22
N ILE A 185 -9.02 -1.90 -0.71
CA ILE A 185 -9.56 -0.56 -0.92
C ILE A 185 -8.64 0.50 -0.30
N LEU A 186 -8.14 0.26 0.90
CA LEU A 186 -7.18 1.14 1.56
C LEU A 186 -5.86 1.22 0.78
N ALA A 187 -5.30 0.09 0.35
CA ALA A 187 -4.10 0.06 -0.47
C ALA A 187 -4.30 0.81 -1.80
N PHE A 188 -5.46 0.65 -2.45
CA PHE A 188 -5.81 1.42 -3.65
C PHE A 188 -5.87 2.93 -3.34
N GLY A 189 -6.53 3.32 -2.26
CA GLY A 189 -6.62 4.72 -1.80
C GLY A 189 -5.26 5.34 -1.50
N MET A 190 -4.32 4.56 -0.98
CA MET A 190 -2.96 4.99 -0.72
C MET A 190 -2.19 5.28 -2.01
N VAL A 191 -2.24 4.38 -2.99
CA VAL A 191 -1.62 4.62 -4.31
C VAL A 191 -2.26 5.82 -4.99
N ALA A 192 -3.58 5.99 -4.87
CA ALA A 192 -4.31 7.15 -5.34
C ALA A 192 -3.80 8.45 -4.71
N THR A 193 -3.67 8.46 -3.40
CA THR A 193 -3.12 9.61 -2.65
C THR A 193 -1.71 9.96 -3.11
N MET A 194 -0.86 8.95 -3.32
CA MET A 194 0.49 9.16 -3.84
C MET A 194 0.48 9.75 -5.25
N ALA A 195 -0.37 9.26 -6.14
CA ALA A 195 -0.49 9.79 -7.49
C ALA A 195 -0.89 11.28 -7.48
N ILE A 196 -1.82 11.66 -6.59
CA ILE A 196 -2.23 13.05 -6.39
C ILE A 196 -1.09 13.92 -5.85
N LEU A 197 -0.38 13.42 -4.84
CA LEU A 197 0.68 14.16 -4.16
C LEU A 197 1.95 14.33 -5.03
N VAL A 198 2.21 13.41 -5.93
CA VAL A 198 3.38 13.46 -6.83
C VAL A 198 3.14 14.40 -8.00
N ASP A 199 1.92 14.46 -8.54
CA ASP A 199 1.57 15.33 -9.66
C ASP A 199 0.47 16.34 -9.28
N THR A 200 0.88 17.47 -8.70
CA THR A 200 0.01 18.57 -8.29
C THR A 200 -0.76 19.24 -9.45
N LYS A 201 -0.47 18.89 -10.71
CA LYS A 201 -1.14 19.43 -11.90
C LYS A 201 -2.44 18.67 -12.24
N LEU A 202 -2.70 17.55 -11.57
CA LEU A 202 -3.93 16.78 -11.75
C LEU A 202 -5.12 17.61 -11.25
N ARG A 203 -6.04 17.94 -12.16
CA ARG A 203 -7.28 18.63 -11.78
C ARG A 203 -8.18 17.65 -11.03
N LEU A 204 -8.54 17.97 -9.79
CA LEU A 204 -9.37 17.15 -8.92
C LEU A 204 -10.67 16.68 -9.61
N ARG A 205 -11.30 17.52 -10.43
CA ARG A 205 -12.51 17.16 -11.21
C ARG A 205 -12.32 16.00 -12.17
N ARG A 206 -11.09 15.78 -12.70
CA ARG A 206 -10.80 14.63 -13.59
C ARG A 206 -10.41 13.41 -12.79
N LEU A 207 -9.87 13.61 -11.62
CA LEU A 207 -9.39 12.55 -10.77
C LEU A 207 -10.52 11.84 -10.03
N LEU A 208 -11.53 12.57 -9.54
CA LEU A 208 -12.66 12.00 -8.80
C LEU A 208 -13.37 10.83 -9.50
N PRO A 209 -13.79 10.93 -10.79
CA PRO A 209 -14.43 9.80 -11.45
C PRO A 209 -13.48 8.61 -11.62
N ILE A 210 -12.19 8.85 -11.85
CA ILE A 210 -11.19 7.79 -11.97
C ILE A 210 -11.01 7.08 -10.63
N LEU A 211 -10.94 7.82 -9.53
CA LEU A 211 -10.89 7.23 -8.19
C LEU A 211 -12.15 6.43 -7.90
N ALA A 212 -13.33 6.95 -8.23
CA ALA A 212 -14.58 6.22 -8.04
C ALA A 212 -14.59 4.89 -8.80
N ILE A 213 -14.18 4.88 -10.08
CA ILE A 213 -14.06 3.66 -10.90
C ILE A 213 -13.03 2.70 -10.26
N GLY A 214 -11.91 3.24 -9.78
CA GLY A 214 -10.87 2.43 -9.15
C GLY A 214 -11.33 1.77 -7.84
N PHE A 215 -12.03 2.50 -6.98
CA PHE A 215 -12.59 1.96 -5.73
C PHE A 215 -13.69 0.92 -6.00
N ILE A 216 -14.61 1.19 -6.93
CA ILE A 216 -15.64 0.23 -7.33
C ILE A 216 -14.98 -1.03 -7.91
N GLY A 217 -13.99 -0.84 -8.79
CA GLY A 217 -13.24 -1.95 -9.37
C GLY A 217 -12.48 -2.77 -8.32
N ALA A 218 -11.83 -2.14 -7.35
CA ALA A 218 -11.15 -2.82 -6.23
C ALA A 218 -12.14 -3.69 -5.44
N PHE A 219 -13.33 -3.17 -5.19
CA PHE A 219 -14.39 -3.91 -4.51
C PHE A 219 -14.90 -5.09 -5.33
N LEU A 220 -15.16 -4.90 -6.64
CA LEU A 220 -15.59 -5.99 -7.54
C LEU A 220 -14.51 -7.08 -7.66
N VAL A 221 -13.25 -6.69 -7.75
CA VAL A 221 -12.12 -7.63 -7.76
C VAL A 221 -12.08 -8.46 -6.47
N ASN A 222 -12.42 -7.87 -5.32
CA ASN A 222 -12.52 -8.63 -4.07
C ASN A 222 -13.66 -9.65 -4.12
N ILE A 223 -14.84 -9.31 -4.67
CA ILE A 223 -15.94 -10.26 -4.85
C ILE A 223 -15.52 -11.43 -5.75
N VAL A 224 -14.85 -11.15 -6.88
CA VAL A 224 -14.33 -12.19 -7.77
C VAL A 224 -13.29 -13.06 -7.05
N ARG A 225 -12.39 -12.45 -6.30
CA ARG A 225 -11.40 -13.16 -5.47
C ARG A 225 -12.07 -14.13 -4.51
N LEU A 226 -13.05 -13.67 -3.75
CA LEU A 226 -13.78 -14.50 -2.81
C LEU A 226 -14.48 -15.66 -3.53
N LEU A 227 -15.16 -15.37 -4.63
CA LEU A 227 -15.82 -16.42 -5.42
C LEU A 227 -14.84 -17.50 -5.89
N VAL A 228 -13.67 -17.10 -6.40
CA VAL A 228 -12.61 -18.04 -6.82
C VAL A 228 -12.13 -18.88 -5.63
N ILE A 229 -11.94 -18.29 -4.47
CA ILE A 229 -11.54 -19.00 -3.24
C ILE A 229 -12.61 -20.04 -2.85
N PHE A 230 -13.90 -19.64 -2.80
CA PHE A 230 -15.00 -20.56 -2.47
C PHE A 230 -15.15 -21.69 -3.48
N LEU A 231 -14.99 -21.40 -4.78
CA LEU A 231 -14.99 -22.44 -5.83
C LEU A 231 -13.79 -23.39 -5.67
N THR A 232 -12.64 -22.87 -5.24
CA THR A 232 -11.47 -23.72 -4.97
C THR A 232 -11.74 -24.66 -3.78
N PHE A 233 -12.35 -24.17 -2.70
CA PHE A 233 -12.80 -25.03 -1.59
C PHE A 233 -13.78 -26.10 -2.08
N PHE A 234 -14.71 -25.74 -2.96
CA PHE A 234 -15.74 -26.64 -3.46
C PHE A 234 -15.17 -27.76 -4.33
N PHE A 235 -14.30 -27.42 -5.31
CA PHE A 235 -13.80 -28.37 -6.28
C PHE A 235 -12.53 -29.12 -5.87
N PHE A 236 -11.65 -28.47 -5.10
CA PHE A 236 -10.30 -28.98 -4.80
C PHE A 236 -10.07 -29.24 -3.30
N GLY A 237 -11.04 -28.90 -2.44
CA GLY A 237 -10.99 -29.18 -1.02
C GLY A 237 -10.28 -28.12 -0.18
N VAL A 238 -10.15 -28.41 1.12
CA VAL A 238 -9.74 -27.44 2.16
C VAL A 238 -8.31 -26.95 1.95
N ASP A 239 -7.37 -27.86 1.68
CA ASP A 239 -5.96 -27.49 1.55
C ASP A 239 -5.71 -26.56 0.36
N ALA A 240 -6.34 -26.86 -0.79
CA ALA A 240 -6.26 -26.01 -1.97
C ALA A 240 -6.95 -24.67 -1.76
N GLY A 241 -8.10 -24.64 -1.07
CA GLY A 241 -8.81 -23.43 -0.71
C GLY A 241 -7.99 -22.52 0.20
N ASN A 242 -7.35 -23.07 1.22
CA ASN A 242 -6.46 -22.35 2.11
C ASN A 242 -5.23 -21.79 1.39
N ALA A 243 -4.60 -22.57 0.52
CA ALA A 243 -3.48 -22.10 -0.30
C ALA A 243 -3.91 -20.98 -1.25
N MET A 244 -5.09 -21.10 -1.89
CA MET A 244 -5.65 -20.06 -2.74
C MET A 244 -5.94 -18.77 -1.94
N HIS A 245 -6.50 -18.90 -0.74
CA HIS A 245 -6.73 -17.77 0.15
C HIS A 245 -5.43 -17.04 0.51
N ALA A 246 -4.39 -17.79 0.88
CA ALA A 246 -3.12 -17.22 1.34
C ALA A 246 -2.33 -16.52 0.22
N TYR A 247 -2.29 -17.09 -0.99
CA TYR A 247 -1.40 -16.59 -2.06
C TYR A 247 -2.13 -15.80 -3.15
N PHE A 248 -3.29 -16.28 -3.60
CA PHE A 248 -4.03 -15.66 -4.69
C PHE A 248 -4.66 -14.33 -4.27
N GLY A 249 -5.05 -14.22 -3.00
CA GLY A 249 -5.75 -13.06 -2.49
C GLY A 249 -5.01 -11.73 -2.72
N TYR A 250 -3.74 -11.70 -2.41
CA TYR A 250 -2.91 -10.50 -2.58
C TYR A 250 -2.49 -10.27 -4.03
N SER A 251 -2.25 -11.36 -4.77
CA SER A 251 -1.76 -11.30 -6.16
C SER A 251 -2.77 -10.66 -7.10
N VAL A 252 -4.05 -11.05 -7.01
CA VAL A 252 -5.13 -10.51 -7.87
C VAL A 252 -5.31 -9.02 -7.62
N PHE A 253 -5.29 -8.62 -6.36
CA PHE A 253 -5.43 -7.24 -6.00
C PHE A 253 -4.24 -6.39 -6.48
N PHE A 254 -3.02 -6.90 -6.33
CA PHE A 254 -1.82 -6.24 -6.84
C PHE A 254 -1.87 -6.04 -8.35
N VAL A 255 -2.26 -7.08 -9.11
CA VAL A 255 -2.44 -6.98 -10.57
C VAL A 255 -3.49 -5.92 -10.92
N TRP A 256 -4.62 -5.88 -10.19
CA TRP A 256 -5.64 -4.85 -10.39
C TRP A 256 -5.09 -3.45 -10.19
N VAL A 257 -4.41 -3.19 -9.08
CA VAL A 257 -3.84 -1.87 -8.78
C VAL A 257 -2.86 -1.43 -9.86
N LEU A 258 -1.94 -2.33 -10.27
CA LEU A 258 -0.98 -2.03 -11.32
C LEU A 258 -1.65 -1.75 -12.67
N ALA A 259 -2.57 -2.61 -13.10
CA ALA A 259 -3.28 -2.45 -14.37
C ALA A 259 -4.12 -1.17 -14.39
N PHE A 260 -4.86 -0.92 -13.32
CA PHE A 260 -5.68 0.28 -13.18
C PHE A 260 -4.82 1.55 -13.29
N TRP A 261 -3.73 1.64 -12.53
CA TRP A 261 -2.90 2.84 -12.52
C TRP A 261 -2.10 3.00 -13.81
N ALA A 262 -1.65 1.91 -14.44
CA ALA A 262 -1.03 1.98 -15.76
C ALA A 262 -1.98 2.58 -16.81
N ILE A 263 -3.26 2.19 -16.78
CA ILE A 263 -4.30 2.73 -17.65
C ILE A 263 -4.62 4.17 -17.27
N ALA A 264 -4.84 4.44 -15.98
CA ALA A 264 -5.22 5.76 -15.47
C ALA A 264 -4.15 6.82 -15.80
N PHE A 265 -2.88 6.52 -15.62
CA PHE A 265 -1.79 7.44 -15.97
C PHE A 265 -1.73 7.73 -17.47
N LYS A 266 -2.04 6.77 -18.32
CA LYS A 266 -2.10 7.00 -19.78
C LYS A 266 -3.14 8.06 -20.16
N TYR A 267 -4.23 8.16 -19.39
CA TYR A 267 -5.33 9.11 -19.65
C TYR A 267 -5.24 10.39 -18.81
N LEU A 268 -4.61 10.32 -17.63
CA LEU A 268 -4.52 11.44 -16.70
C LEU A 268 -3.36 12.37 -17.01
N VAL A 269 -2.22 11.83 -17.45
CA VAL A 269 -1.04 12.65 -17.74
C VAL A 269 -1.21 13.27 -19.12
N PRO A 270 -1.38 14.59 -19.22
CA PRO A 270 -1.40 15.27 -20.52
C PRO A 270 -0.09 14.94 -21.24
N LYS A 271 -0.17 14.48 -22.48
CA LYS A 271 1.02 14.38 -23.33
C LYS A 271 1.63 15.76 -23.39
N GLN A 272 2.80 15.94 -22.77
CA GLN A 272 3.56 17.19 -22.98
C GLN A 272 3.78 17.32 -24.49
N PRO A 273 3.47 18.48 -25.09
CA PRO A 273 3.87 18.72 -26.47
C PRO A 273 5.37 18.49 -26.53
N ILE A 274 5.79 17.58 -27.41
CA ILE A 274 7.20 17.39 -27.72
C ILE A 274 7.68 18.74 -28.22
N LEU A 275 8.39 19.46 -27.36
CA LEU A 275 9.11 20.66 -27.81
C LEU A 275 10.09 20.19 -28.85
N THR A 276 9.74 20.36 -30.12
CA THR A 276 10.67 20.11 -31.23
C THR A 276 11.88 21.01 -30.99
N PRO A 277 13.10 20.46 -30.82
CA PRO A 277 14.29 21.26 -30.65
C PRO A 277 14.45 22.10 -31.93
N GLY A 278 14.36 23.43 -31.83
CA GLY A 278 14.66 24.31 -32.92
C GLY A 278 13.59 25.30 -33.40
N VAL A 279 12.40 25.33 -32.80
CA VAL A 279 11.45 26.42 -33.07
C VAL A 279 11.79 27.59 -32.13
N PRO A 280 12.30 28.72 -32.60
CA PRO A 280 12.51 29.89 -31.75
C PRO A 280 11.16 30.33 -31.19
N VAL A 281 11.05 30.44 -29.87
CA VAL A 281 9.89 31.01 -29.19
C VAL A 281 9.78 32.48 -29.69
N SER A 282 8.78 32.75 -30.52
CA SER A 282 8.46 34.11 -30.91
C SER A 282 8.20 34.94 -29.64
N SER A 283 9.00 35.98 -29.44
CA SER A 283 8.81 36.97 -28.36
C SER A 283 7.37 37.45 -28.34
N PRO A 284 6.74 37.57 -27.15
CA PRO A 284 5.40 38.15 -27.04
C PRO A 284 5.40 39.55 -27.67
N PRO A 285 4.33 39.98 -28.37
CA PRO A 285 4.22 41.32 -28.92
C PRO A 285 4.36 42.36 -27.80
N GLN A 286 5.31 43.27 -27.95
CA GLN A 286 5.42 44.44 -27.09
C GLN A 286 4.16 45.28 -27.34
N LEU A 287 3.31 45.38 -26.31
CA LEU A 287 2.20 46.33 -26.30
C LEU A 287 2.82 47.73 -26.21
N ALA A 288 2.61 48.50 -27.26
CA ALA A 288 2.90 49.93 -27.31
C ALA A 288 1.81 50.73 -26.58
#